data_95451ee569322267dbd6627f90b7d741
#
_entry.id   95451ee569322267dbd6627f90b7d741
#
_cell.length_a   1.000
_cell.length_b   1.000
_cell.length_c   1.000
_cell.angle_alpha   90.00
_cell.angle_beta   90.00
_cell.angle_gamma   90.00
#
_symmetry.space_group_name_H-M   'P 1'
#
loop_
_entity.id
_entity.type
_entity.pdbx_description
1 polymer ?
#
loop_
_entity_poly.entity_id
_entity_poly.type
_entity_poly.pdbx_seq_one_letter_code
_entity_poly.pdbx_strand_id
1 'polypeptide(L)'
;ISAFTFHDDLIPMTFNGETLDIPFLGGLNRPKIQWVDWDNDTDLDLFILDASGYLRYLENQGNSSMPDFHLITTNYQDIYCGGWFYFGDFDFDGQKDLMAQNGENSDQISYLKNVGGSLYFIDLLSGSSGEFVTSSSVMTPTFSDIDNDGDLDFFTGNMTGTLTHYENTGMEGSIPQFEFITDSWQDIYIVGGMGTDDRHGASAITFIDLDGDGDLDLSWGDYFQQSLYIIWNSGTPESPEMNEVTTQYPSNDPIISAGQNMPTFADLDGDGDDDLFVTVLSGAYGNQLVNNFYYYKNNGSNSAPNFAYQTNNYFSTLDIFSNSSPDLV
;
A
#
# COMPACT_ATOMS: atom_id res chain seq x y z
N ILE A 1 22.50 28.95 -5.24
CA ILE A 1 21.09 29.03 -5.65
C ILE A 1 20.33 28.74 -4.38
N SER A 2 19.52 29.70 -3.88
CA SER A 2 18.65 29.45 -2.74
C SER A 2 17.61 28.41 -3.17
N ALA A 3 17.54 27.30 -2.46
CA ALA A 3 16.49 26.32 -2.67
C ALA A 3 15.14 27.00 -2.38
N PHE A 4 14.15 26.77 -3.23
CA PHE A 4 12.79 27.13 -2.91
C PHE A 4 12.31 26.14 -1.84
N THR A 5 11.75 26.68 -0.76
CA THR A 5 11.08 25.85 0.24
C THR A 5 9.61 25.83 -0.10
N PHE A 6 9.04 24.64 -0.17
CA PHE A 6 7.60 24.45 -0.33
C PHE A 6 6.94 24.72 1.04
N HIS A 7 5.84 25.46 1.04
CA HIS A 7 5.04 25.73 2.22
C HIS A 7 3.57 25.58 1.82
N ASP A 8 2.95 24.51 2.23
CA ASP A 8 1.56 24.15 1.93
C ASP A 8 0.55 24.88 2.84
N ASP A 9 0.98 25.31 4.02
CA ASP A 9 0.20 25.97 5.08
C ASP A 9 0.03 27.49 4.92
N LEU A 10 0.83 28.14 4.06
CA LEU A 10 0.84 29.60 3.95
C LEU A 10 -0.36 30.20 3.22
N ILE A 11 -1.06 29.42 2.42
CA ILE A 11 -2.20 29.90 1.61
C ILE A 11 -3.39 28.96 1.84
N PRO A 12 -4.27 29.25 2.82
CA PRO A 12 -5.46 28.46 3.01
C PRO A 12 -6.36 28.57 1.79
N MET A 13 -6.74 27.44 1.22
CA MET A 13 -7.63 27.36 0.08
C MET A 13 -8.99 26.80 0.48
N THR A 14 -10.04 27.38 -0.07
CA THR A 14 -11.40 26.89 0.13
C THR A 14 -12.03 26.52 -1.21
N PHE A 15 -12.75 25.41 -1.23
CA PHE A 15 -13.56 25.01 -2.37
C PHE A 15 -14.98 24.72 -1.90
N ASN A 16 -15.97 25.33 -2.56
CA ASN A 16 -17.40 25.26 -2.16
C ASN A 16 -17.69 25.66 -0.69
N GLY A 17 -16.79 26.44 -0.06
CA GLY A 17 -16.94 26.88 1.35
C GLY A 17 -16.26 26.00 2.37
N GLU A 18 -15.68 24.86 1.96
CA GLU A 18 -14.85 23.99 2.79
C GLU A 18 -13.38 24.33 2.61
N THR A 19 -12.62 24.35 3.69
CA THR A 19 -11.16 24.50 3.64
C THR A 19 -10.57 23.16 3.20
N LEU A 20 -9.64 23.18 2.26
CA LEU A 20 -8.94 22.00 1.80
C LEU A 20 -7.80 21.65 2.77
N ASP A 21 -7.63 20.35 3.06
CA ASP A 21 -6.60 19.86 3.98
C ASP A 21 -5.21 20.03 3.37
N ILE A 22 -4.99 19.51 2.17
CA ILE A 22 -3.71 19.58 1.46
C ILE A 22 -3.94 20.09 0.02
N PRO A 23 -4.20 21.39 -0.16
CA PRO A 23 -4.67 21.92 -1.45
C PRO A 23 -3.69 21.69 -2.60
N PHE A 24 -2.39 21.61 -2.31
CA PHE A 24 -1.33 21.48 -3.31
C PHE A 24 -0.82 20.06 -3.53
N LEU A 25 -1.41 19.05 -2.86
CA LEU A 25 -1.10 17.65 -3.14
C LEU A 25 -1.42 17.28 -4.59
N GLY A 26 -2.44 17.93 -5.16
CA GLY A 26 -2.98 17.62 -6.49
C GLY A 26 -3.87 16.39 -6.49
N GLY A 27 -4.44 16.07 -7.64
CA GLY A 27 -5.26 14.89 -7.80
C GLY A 27 -4.47 13.59 -7.65
N LEU A 28 -5.15 12.55 -7.17
CA LEU A 28 -4.65 11.20 -7.06
C LEU A 28 -5.33 10.32 -8.12
N ASN A 29 -4.54 9.72 -9.03
CA ASN A 29 -5.08 8.95 -10.15
C ASN A 29 -5.14 7.44 -9.84
N ARG A 30 -4.05 6.88 -9.32
CA ARG A 30 -3.91 5.47 -8.91
C ARG A 30 -3.04 5.41 -7.66
N PRO A 31 -3.47 6.02 -6.56
CA PRO A 31 -2.63 6.16 -5.39
C PRO A 31 -2.36 4.80 -4.74
N LYS A 32 -1.09 4.50 -4.54
CA LYS A 32 -0.61 3.43 -3.69
C LYS A 32 -0.02 4.08 -2.47
N ILE A 33 -0.38 3.63 -1.30
CA ILE A 33 -0.01 4.28 -0.06
C ILE A 33 0.65 3.31 0.92
N GLN A 34 1.49 3.86 1.78
CA GLN A 34 1.95 3.16 2.98
C GLN A 34 2.12 4.16 4.12
N TRP A 35 1.60 3.78 5.28
CA TRP A 35 1.79 4.47 6.55
C TRP A 35 3.09 3.98 7.18
N VAL A 36 3.98 4.88 7.56
CA VAL A 36 5.33 4.54 8.07
C VAL A 36 5.75 5.61 9.06
N ASP A 37 6.12 5.23 10.29
CA ASP A 37 6.88 6.12 11.19
C ASP A 37 8.29 6.29 10.59
N TRP A 38 8.45 7.35 9.76
CA TRP A 38 9.65 7.51 8.94
C TRP A 38 10.76 8.26 9.65
N ASP A 39 10.41 9.24 10.46
CA ASP A 39 11.37 10.05 11.19
C ASP A 39 11.61 9.56 12.63
N ASN A 40 10.94 8.48 13.03
CA ASN A 40 11.02 7.81 14.33
C ASN A 40 10.56 8.70 15.49
N ASP A 41 9.51 9.47 15.28
CA ASP A 41 8.88 10.29 16.31
C ASP A 41 7.66 9.61 16.97
N THR A 42 7.32 8.40 16.53
CA THR A 42 6.25 7.50 17.00
C THR A 42 4.85 7.79 16.46
N ASP A 43 4.73 8.68 15.51
CA ASP A 43 3.50 8.80 14.73
C ASP A 43 3.72 8.30 13.27
N LEU A 44 2.64 8.12 12.55
CA LEU A 44 2.71 7.57 11.20
C LEU A 44 2.70 8.69 10.17
N ASP A 45 3.71 8.70 9.34
CA ASP A 45 3.80 9.49 8.11
C ASP A 45 3.14 8.77 6.92
N LEU A 46 2.99 9.47 5.82
CA LEU A 46 2.38 8.91 4.62
C LEU A 46 3.29 9.02 3.39
N PHE A 47 3.56 7.88 2.78
CA PHE A 47 4.09 7.83 1.42
C PHE A 47 2.99 7.51 0.42
N ILE A 48 2.97 8.26 -0.70
CA ILE A 48 2.03 8.06 -1.80
C ILE A 48 2.80 7.90 -3.11
N LEU A 49 2.59 6.80 -3.80
CA LEU A 49 3.02 6.58 -5.17
C LEU A 49 1.81 6.74 -6.11
N ASP A 50 1.90 7.62 -7.07
CA ASP A 50 0.86 7.81 -8.08
C ASP A 50 1.44 7.62 -9.49
N ALA A 51 0.68 7.94 -10.51
CA ALA A 51 1.00 7.75 -11.92
C ALA A 51 2.36 8.35 -12.38
N SER A 52 2.95 9.25 -11.62
CA SER A 52 4.28 9.80 -11.91
C SER A 52 5.42 8.79 -11.73
N GLY A 53 5.22 7.75 -10.92
CA GLY A 53 6.25 6.79 -10.54
C GLY A 53 7.24 7.29 -9.47
N TYR A 54 7.01 8.49 -8.93
CA TYR A 54 7.82 9.07 -7.84
C TYR A 54 6.99 9.14 -6.55
N LEU A 55 7.66 8.94 -5.41
CA LEU A 55 7.03 9.00 -4.09
C LEU A 55 6.76 10.46 -3.69
N ARG A 56 5.54 10.71 -3.25
CA ARG A 56 5.18 11.89 -2.46
C ARG A 56 5.36 11.53 -0.99
N TYR A 57 5.91 12.45 -0.21
CA TYR A 57 6.05 12.28 1.22
C TYR A 57 5.28 13.36 1.95
N LEU A 58 4.42 12.93 2.85
CA LEU A 58 3.66 13.77 3.75
C LEU A 58 4.09 13.42 5.18
N GLU A 59 4.68 14.40 5.86
CA GLU A 59 5.07 14.29 7.27
C GLU A 59 3.86 14.57 8.15
N ASN A 60 3.65 13.76 9.17
CA ASN A 60 2.70 14.05 10.23
C ASN A 60 3.37 14.95 11.27
N GLN A 61 3.02 16.23 11.31
CA GLN A 61 3.54 17.19 12.28
C GLN A 61 2.65 17.33 13.52
N GLY A 62 1.64 16.44 13.62
CA GLY A 62 0.72 16.36 14.73
C GLY A 62 1.18 15.41 15.84
N ASN A 63 0.48 14.33 15.98
CA ASN A 63 0.84 13.20 16.85
C ASN A 63 -0.08 12.00 16.49
N SER A 64 0.21 10.82 17.04
CA SER A 64 -0.53 9.58 16.78
C SER A 64 -2.04 9.63 17.01
N SER A 65 -2.56 10.60 17.78
CA SER A 65 -4.00 10.72 18.07
C SER A 65 -4.68 11.88 17.33
N MET A 66 -3.92 12.80 16.81
CA MET A 66 -4.38 13.98 16.06
C MET A 66 -3.36 14.27 14.95
N PRO A 67 -3.40 13.52 13.86
CA PRO A 67 -2.47 13.71 12.76
C PRO A 67 -2.68 15.05 12.06
N ASP A 68 -1.58 15.67 11.65
CA ASP A 68 -1.53 16.93 10.90
C ASP A 68 -0.53 16.79 9.76
N PHE A 69 -1.00 16.31 8.61
CA PHE A 69 -0.15 15.94 7.49
C PHE A 69 0.27 17.14 6.64
N HIS A 70 1.57 17.29 6.43
CA HIS A 70 2.18 18.32 5.59
C HIS A 70 2.91 17.71 4.40
N LEU A 71 2.60 18.19 3.20
CA LEU A 71 3.31 17.77 2.00
C LEU A 71 4.74 18.30 1.97
N ILE A 72 5.72 17.45 2.21
CA ILE A 72 7.14 17.82 2.20
C ILE A 72 7.70 17.81 0.79
N THR A 73 7.36 16.80 -0.01
CA THR A 73 7.83 16.72 -1.40
C THR A 73 6.93 15.84 -2.25
N THR A 74 6.86 16.13 -3.54
CA THR A 74 6.22 15.30 -4.56
C THR A 74 7.18 14.35 -5.29
N ASN A 75 8.46 14.38 -4.92
CA ASN A 75 9.53 13.59 -5.53
C ASN A 75 10.60 13.27 -4.46
N TYR A 76 10.31 12.27 -3.62
CA TYR A 76 11.16 11.92 -2.50
C TYR A 76 12.49 11.35 -2.98
N GLN A 77 13.59 12.06 -2.67
CA GLN A 77 14.98 11.73 -3.00
C GLN A 77 15.26 11.43 -4.49
N ASP A 78 14.41 11.89 -5.41
CA ASP A 78 14.49 11.60 -6.86
C ASP A 78 14.46 10.09 -7.19
N ILE A 79 13.87 9.27 -6.31
CA ILE A 79 13.77 7.82 -6.51
C ILE A 79 12.55 7.49 -7.36
N TYR A 80 12.77 6.81 -8.48
CA TYR A 80 11.73 6.28 -9.33
C TYR A 80 11.35 4.87 -8.90
N CYS A 81 10.12 4.69 -8.42
CA CYS A 81 9.58 3.43 -7.91
C CYS A 81 8.70 2.67 -8.92
N GLY A 82 8.53 3.21 -10.13
CA GLY A 82 7.68 2.57 -11.13
C GLY A 82 6.22 2.47 -10.72
N GLY A 83 5.72 1.26 -10.56
CA GLY A 83 4.31 0.99 -10.30
C GLY A 83 3.96 0.61 -8.87
N TRP A 84 4.92 0.29 -8.01
CA TRP A 84 4.69 -0.07 -6.61
C TRP A 84 5.95 0.12 -5.76
N PHE A 85 5.76 0.18 -4.46
CA PHE A 85 6.81 0.30 -3.45
C PHE A 85 6.38 -0.37 -2.15
N TYR A 86 7.36 -0.67 -1.29
CA TYR A 86 7.13 -1.18 0.06
C TYR A 86 8.30 -0.79 0.98
N PHE A 87 8.00 -0.19 2.12
CA PHE A 87 8.95 0.08 3.18
C PHE A 87 8.90 -1.03 4.24
N GLY A 88 10.04 -1.61 4.57
CA GLY A 88 10.20 -2.64 5.59
C GLY A 88 11.62 -2.65 6.13
N ASP A 89 11.81 -3.14 7.35
CA ASP A 89 13.14 -3.38 7.91
C ASP A 89 13.63 -4.76 7.42
N PHE A 90 14.33 -4.78 6.28
CA PHE A 90 14.73 -6.01 5.63
C PHE A 90 16.08 -6.55 6.12
N ASP A 91 16.89 -5.72 6.75
CA ASP A 91 18.21 -6.12 7.26
C ASP A 91 18.32 -6.06 8.79
N PHE A 92 17.19 -5.85 9.48
CA PHE A 92 17.05 -5.85 10.93
C PHE A 92 17.91 -4.79 11.65
N ASP A 93 18.18 -3.67 10.99
CA ASP A 93 18.93 -2.57 11.59
C ASP A 93 18.05 -1.55 12.33
N GLY A 94 16.73 -1.75 12.31
CA GLY A 94 15.71 -0.92 12.94
C GLY A 94 15.27 0.27 12.10
N GLN A 95 15.79 0.44 10.89
CA GLN A 95 15.34 1.45 9.95
C GLN A 95 14.52 0.79 8.82
N LYS A 96 13.54 1.51 8.28
CA LYS A 96 12.78 0.99 7.15
C LYS A 96 13.55 1.22 5.85
N ASP A 97 13.85 0.13 5.15
CA ASP A 97 14.40 0.11 3.79
C ASP A 97 13.28 0.21 2.74
N LEU A 98 13.63 0.37 1.49
CA LEU A 98 12.67 0.45 0.38
C LEU A 98 12.88 -0.69 -0.63
N MET A 99 11.81 -1.44 -0.88
CA MET A 99 11.65 -2.28 -2.06
C MET A 99 10.75 -1.57 -3.06
N ALA A 100 11.13 -1.57 -4.33
CA ALA A 100 10.34 -0.91 -5.36
C ALA A 100 10.49 -1.60 -6.71
N GLN A 101 9.51 -1.38 -7.59
CA GLN A 101 9.62 -1.82 -8.98
C GLN A 101 10.83 -1.18 -9.64
N ASN A 102 11.63 -1.98 -10.35
CA ASN A 102 12.80 -1.45 -11.04
C ASN A 102 12.40 -0.62 -12.27
N GLY A 103 13.01 0.56 -12.43
CA GLY A 103 12.68 1.50 -13.50
C GLY A 103 13.14 1.06 -14.90
N GLU A 104 14.14 0.19 -14.99
CA GLU A 104 14.66 -0.31 -16.27
C GLU A 104 13.97 -1.60 -16.71
N ASN A 105 13.61 -2.45 -15.75
CA ASN A 105 12.86 -3.68 -15.99
C ASN A 105 11.75 -3.82 -14.93
N SER A 106 10.53 -3.54 -15.36
CA SER A 106 9.37 -3.45 -14.48
C SER A 106 8.95 -4.76 -13.78
N ASP A 107 9.52 -5.89 -14.16
CA ASP A 107 9.26 -7.16 -13.50
C ASP A 107 10.28 -7.46 -12.39
N GLN A 108 11.38 -6.71 -12.31
CA GLN A 108 12.41 -6.84 -11.28
C GLN A 108 12.17 -5.88 -10.12
N ILE A 109 12.77 -6.20 -8.98
CA ILE A 109 12.61 -5.47 -7.73
C ILE A 109 13.95 -4.87 -7.33
N SER A 110 13.96 -3.56 -7.10
CA SER A 110 15.10 -2.82 -6.56
C SER A 110 15.07 -2.82 -5.05
N TYR A 111 16.20 -3.15 -4.41
CA TYR A 111 16.42 -2.96 -2.99
C TYR A 111 17.21 -1.69 -2.74
N LEU A 112 16.68 -0.81 -1.92
CA LEU A 112 17.33 0.43 -1.50
C LEU A 112 17.42 0.45 0.03
N LYS A 113 18.67 0.42 0.54
CA LYS A 113 18.92 0.48 1.97
C LYS A 113 18.81 1.90 2.51
N ASN A 114 18.15 2.03 3.65
CA ASN A 114 18.10 3.27 4.41
C ASN A 114 19.37 3.42 5.27
N VAL A 115 20.00 4.56 5.18
CA VAL A 115 21.13 4.95 6.04
C VAL A 115 20.87 6.35 6.57
N GLY A 116 20.28 6.44 7.75
CA GLY A 116 20.00 7.71 8.41
C GLY A 116 19.04 8.62 7.65
N GLY A 117 17.95 8.05 7.09
CA GLY A 117 16.92 8.74 6.34
C GLY A 117 17.25 8.92 4.84
N SER A 118 18.40 8.43 4.37
CA SER A 118 18.78 8.45 2.96
C SER A 118 18.75 7.04 2.38
N LEU A 119 18.08 6.89 1.24
CA LEU A 119 17.93 5.61 0.54
C LEU A 119 19.01 5.45 -0.53
N TYR A 120 19.71 4.33 -0.49
CA TYR A 120 20.79 4.00 -1.43
C TYR A 120 20.47 2.69 -2.15
N PHE A 121 20.44 2.71 -3.48
CA PHE A 121 20.30 1.49 -4.26
C PHE A 121 21.48 0.54 -3.97
N ILE A 122 21.15 -0.69 -3.62
CA ILE A 122 22.13 -1.74 -3.32
C ILE A 122 22.21 -2.73 -4.48
N ASP A 123 21.08 -3.41 -4.79
CA ASP A 123 21.03 -4.40 -5.87
C ASP A 123 19.56 -4.69 -6.27
N LEU A 124 19.40 -5.59 -7.23
CA LEU A 124 18.13 -6.21 -7.56
C LEU A 124 17.90 -7.47 -6.70
N LEU A 125 16.67 -7.69 -6.26
CA LEU A 125 16.36 -8.88 -5.48
C LEU A 125 16.57 -10.16 -6.29
N SER A 126 17.22 -11.11 -5.67
CA SER A 126 17.46 -12.45 -6.21
C SER A 126 17.46 -13.50 -5.12
N GLY A 127 17.26 -14.75 -5.49
CA GLY A 127 17.49 -15.90 -4.63
C GLY A 127 18.95 -16.36 -4.64
N SER A 128 19.28 -17.31 -3.80
CA SER A 128 20.63 -17.88 -3.64
C SER A 128 21.15 -18.54 -4.94
N SER A 129 20.26 -18.95 -5.84
CA SER A 129 20.58 -19.45 -7.17
C SER A 129 21.00 -18.37 -8.16
N GLY A 130 20.78 -17.08 -7.83
CA GLY A 130 20.96 -15.92 -8.69
C GLY A 130 19.81 -15.65 -9.66
N GLU A 131 18.68 -16.36 -9.50
CA GLU A 131 17.45 -16.04 -10.21
C GLU A 131 16.78 -14.81 -9.58
N PHE A 132 16.28 -13.89 -10.41
CA PHE A 132 15.63 -12.69 -9.91
C PHE A 132 14.26 -12.99 -9.30
N VAL A 133 13.97 -12.34 -8.19
CA VAL A 133 12.60 -12.23 -7.67
C VAL A 133 11.82 -11.30 -8.59
N THR A 134 10.64 -11.73 -9.01
CA THR A 134 9.86 -11.00 -10.01
C THR A 134 8.42 -10.78 -9.59
N SER A 135 7.87 -9.64 -10.01
CA SER A 135 6.44 -9.33 -9.91
C SER A 135 5.97 -8.71 -11.22
N SER A 136 4.77 -9.06 -11.67
CA SER A 136 4.20 -8.40 -12.85
C SER A 136 3.97 -6.91 -12.59
N SER A 137 4.28 -6.08 -13.57
CA SER A 137 4.21 -4.62 -13.48
C SER A 137 2.82 -4.04 -13.16
N VAL A 138 1.77 -4.84 -13.26
CA VAL A 138 0.38 -4.42 -12.96
C VAL A 138 -0.09 -4.84 -11.57
N MET A 139 0.73 -5.63 -10.85
CA MET A 139 0.43 -6.06 -9.49
C MET A 139 0.89 -5.02 -8.47
N THR A 140 0.25 -5.02 -7.32
CA THR A 140 0.71 -4.33 -6.12
C THR A 140 1.01 -5.41 -5.08
N PRO A 141 2.28 -5.85 -5.00
CA PRO A 141 2.72 -6.91 -4.11
C PRO A 141 2.82 -6.41 -2.66
N THR A 142 3.07 -7.33 -1.74
CA THR A 142 3.33 -7.04 -0.33
C THR A 142 4.45 -7.90 0.21
N PHE A 143 4.94 -7.50 1.38
CA PHE A 143 5.86 -8.29 2.20
C PHE A 143 5.19 -8.53 3.57
N SER A 144 5.36 -9.71 4.12
CA SER A 144 4.74 -10.10 5.38
C SER A 144 5.49 -11.26 6.02
N ASP A 145 5.64 -11.23 7.34
CA ASP A 145 6.10 -12.37 8.14
C ASP A 145 4.91 -13.32 8.32
N ILE A 146 4.71 -14.21 7.33
CA ILE A 146 3.51 -15.04 7.25
C ILE A 146 3.63 -16.33 8.06
N ASP A 147 4.82 -16.73 8.43
CA ASP A 147 5.10 -17.93 9.20
C ASP A 147 5.75 -17.66 10.57
N ASN A 148 5.79 -16.34 10.93
CA ASN A 148 6.24 -15.87 12.24
C ASN A 148 7.70 -16.27 12.57
N ASP A 149 8.55 -16.35 11.56
CA ASP A 149 9.97 -16.64 11.74
C ASP A 149 10.81 -15.37 11.98
N GLY A 150 10.21 -14.19 11.79
CA GLY A 150 10.73 -12.86 12.11
C GLY A 150 11.29 -12.14 10.91
N ASP A 151 11.23 -12.69 9.70
CA ASP A 151 11.58 -11.99 8.49
C ASP A 151 10.36 -11.76 7.56
N LEU A 152 10.52 -10.91 6.54
CA LEU A 152 9.43 -10.54 5.67
C LEU A 152 9.50 -11.30 4.35
N ASP A 153 8.54 -12.19 4.13
CA ASP A 153 8.34 -12.90 2.88
C ASP A 153 7.71 -12.04 1.80
N PHE A 154 7.94 -12.38 0.54
CA PHE A 154 7.41 -11.66 -0.59
C PHE A 154 6.24 -12.37 -1.24
N PHE A 155 5.14 -11.62 -1.44
CA PHE A 155 3.92 -12.09 -2.09
C PHE A 155 3.52 -11.20 -3.27
N THR A 156 3.18 -11.81 -4.39
CA THR A 156 2.62 -11.10 -5.54
C THR A 156 1.50 -11.88 -6.21
N GLY A 157 0.42 -11.18 -6.57
CA GLY A 157 -0.67 -11.79 -7.32
C GLY A 157 -0.27 -12.12 -8.77
N ASN A 158 -0.98 -13.07 -9.35
CA ASN A 158 -0.83 -13.48 -10.75
C ASN A 158 -2.03 -13.08 -11.60
N MET A 159 -1.82 -12.87 -12.89
CA MET A 159 -2.89 -12.62 -13.86
C MET A 159 -3.89 -13.79 -13.97
N THR A 160 -3.55 -14.94 -13.45
CA THR A 160 -4.42 -16.12 -13.35
C THR A 160 -5.29 -16.14 -12.10
N GLY A 161 -5.08 -15.20 -11.16
CA GLY A 161 -5.81 -15.13 -9.88
C GLY A 161 -5.22 -16.00 -8.78
N THR A 162 -4.00 -16.48 -8.97
CA THR A 162 -3.23 -17.20 -7.95
C THR A 162 -2.26 -16.25 -7.26
N LEU A 163 -1.61 -16.71 -6.19
CA LEU A 163 -0.65 -15.96 -5.40
C LEU A 163 0.72 -16.62 -5.44
N THR A 164 1.73 -15.89 -5.88
CA THR A 164 3.12 -16.32 -5.82
C THR A 164 3.71 -15.97 -4.47
N HIS A 165 4.45 -16.92 -3.90
CA HIS A 165 5.22 -16.78 -2.66
C HIS A 165 6.70 -17.02 -2.91
N TYR A 166 7.50 -16.12 -2.37
CA TYR A 166 8.94 -16.26 -2.20
C TYR A 166 9.26 -16.14 -0.72
N GLU A 167 9.93 -17.13 -0.19
CA GLU A 167 10.42 -17.20 1.17
C GLU A 167 11.67 -16.31 1.32
N ASN A 168 11.74 -15.49 2.35
CA ASN A 168 12.97 -14.83 2.74
C ASN A 168 13.86 -15.84 3.48
N THR A 169 15.06 -16.04 3.04
CA THR A 169 16.00 -17.02 3.60
C THR A 169 17.14 -16.35 4.38
N GLY A 170 16.94 -15.06 4.73
CA GLY A 170 17.90 -14.24 5.46
C GLY A 170 18.81 -13.43 4.53
N MET A 171 19.96 -13.04 5.03
CA MET A 171 20.85 -12.07 4.37
C MET A 171 22.08 -12.71 3.75
N GLU A 172 22.41 -12.35 2.50
CA GLU A 172 23.75 -12.55 1.94
C GLU A 172 24.51 -11.22 1.90
N GLY A 173 25.42 -11.03 2.85
CA GLY A 173 26.08 -9.74 3.06
C GLY A 173 25.11 -8.67 3.56
N SER A 174 24.70 -7.74 2.72
CA SER A 174 23.71 -6.69 3.03
C SER A 174 22.50 -6.75 2.13
N ILE A 175 22.22 -7.89 1.50
CA ILE A 175 21.14 -8.07 0.55
C ILE A 175 20.23 -9.20 1.03
N PRO A 176 18.94 -8.98 1.28
CA PRO A 176 17.99 -10.04 1.61
C PRO A 176 17.83 -11.01 0.43
N GLN A 177 17.73 -12.30 0.74
CA GLN A 177 17.65 -13.38 -0.23
C GLN A 177 16.26 -14.00 -0.22
N PHE A 178 15.67 -14.20 -1.40
CA PHE A 178 14.33 -14.72 -1.54
C PHE A 178 14.33 -15.96 -2.44
N GLU A 179 13.82 -17.07 -1.92
CA GLU A 179 13.68 -18.32 -2.69
C GLU A 179 12.25 -18.53 -3.16
N PHE A 180 12.09 -18.83 -4.45
CA PHE A 180 10.77 -19.15 -5.02
C PHE A 180 10.21 -20.43 -4.40
N ILE A 181 9.02 -20.35 -3.82
CA ILE A 181 8.31 -21.50 -3.23
C ILE A 181 7.23 -22.02 -4.18
N THR A 182 6.32 -21.14 -4.61
CA THR A 182 5.18 -21.55 -5.45
C THR A 182 4.54 -20.36 -6.15
N ASP A 183 3.86 -20.60 -7.27
CA ASP A 183 2.96 -19.63 -7.93
C ASP A 183 1.47 -19.84 -7.59
N SER A 184 1.17 -20.75 -6.65
CA SER A 184 -0.17 -21.10 -6.20
C SER A 184 -0.19 -21.34 -4.69
N TRP A 185 0.22 -20.29 -3.94
CA TRP A 185 0.31 -20.38 -2.50
C TRP A 185 -1.06 -20.65 -1.87
N GLN A 186 -1.12 -21.64 -0.96
CA GLN A 186 -2.34 -22.09 -0.28
C GLN A 186 -3.50 -22.46 -1.22
N ASP A 187 -3.20 -22.79 -2.49
CA ASP A 187 -4.19 -23.09 -3.53
C ASP A 187 -5.25 -21.97 -3.70
N ILE A 188 -4.92 -20.73 -3.30
CA ILE A 188 -5.80 -19.57 -3.48
C ILE A 188 -6.02 -19.34 -4.96
N TYR A 189 -7.31 -19.24 -5.33
CA TYR A 189 -7.73 -18.96 -6.69
C TYR A 189 -8.92 -17.99 -6.69
N ILE A 190 -8.64 -16.72 -6.99
CA ILE A 190 -9.67 -15.68 -7.09
C ILE A 190 -10.24 -15.65 -8.49
N VAL A 191 -11.53 -15.91 -8.66
CA VAL A 191 -12.24 -15.91 -9.95
C VAL A 191 -12.98 -14.60 -10.14
N GLY A 192 -12.67 -13.87 -11.20
CA GLY A 192 -13.36 -12.63 -11.56
C GLY A 192 -14.85 -12.82 -11.80
N GLY A 193 -15.70 -11.99 -11.17
CA GLY A 193 -17.16 -12.14 -11.10
C GLY A 193 -17.95 -11.90 -12.39
N MET A 194 -17.35 -11.71 -13.55
CA MET A 194 -18.04 -11.28 -14.79
C MET A 194 -18.28 -12.39 -15.80
N GLY A 195 -18.29 -13.65 -15.41
CA GLY A 195 -18.95 -14.76 -16.15
C GLY A 195 -18.45 -15.07 -17.56
N THR A 196 -17.31 -14.59 -17.97
CA THR A 196 -16.68 -14.95 -19.24
C THR A 196 -15.19 -15.08 -19.09
N ASP A 197 -14.74 -16.33 -19.18
CA ASP A 197 -13.35 -16.71 -19.26
C ASP A 197 -12.48 -16.29 -18.06
N ASP A 198 -11.82 -17.22 -17.45
CA ASP A 198 -10.78 -17.24 -16.42
C ASP A 198 -9.77 -16.07 -16.46
N ARG A 199 -10.23 -14.83 -16.53
CA ARG A 199 -9.37 -13.65 -16.54
C ARG A 199 -9.42 -12.96 -15.20
N HIS A 200 -8.28 -12.93 -14.56
CA HIS A 200 -7.98 -12.05 -13.47
C HIS A 200 -7.23 -10.84 -14.00
N GLY A 201 -7.44 -9.75 -13.33
CA GLY A 201 -6.74 -8.52 -13.61
C GLY A 201 -5.60 -8.30 -12.63
N ALA A 202 -5.19 -7.07 -12.54
CA ALA A 202 -4.26 -6.62 -11.52
C ALA A 202 -4.86 -6.76 -10.12
N SER A 203 -4.03 -7.06 -9.14
CA SER A 203 -4.39 -7.17 -7.73
C SER A 203 -3.56 -6.24 -6.85
N ALA A 204 -4.11 -5.91 -5.69
CA ALA A 204 -3.41 -5.30 -4.58
C ALA A 204 -3.71 -6.12 -3.32
N ILE A 205 -2.69 -6.54 -2.62
CA ILE A 205 -2.77 -7.49 -1.51
C ILE A 205 -2.12 -6.94 -0.25
N THR A 206 -2.68 -7.29 0.90
CA THR A 206 -2.15 -6.93 2.22
C THR A 206 -2.49 -8.03 3.21
N PHE A 207 -1.53 -8.42 4.04
CA PHE A 207 -1.75 -9.32 5.17
C PHE A 207 -1.94 -8.53 6.46
N ILE A 208 -2.87 -8.98 7.29
CA ILE A 208 -3.19 -8.38 8.58
C ILE A 208 -4.02 -9.36 9.42
N ASP A 209 -3.84 -9.37 10.73
CA ASP A 209 -4.71 -10.08 11.67
C ASP A 209 -6.03 -9.30 11.84
N LEU A 210 -7.10 -9.73 11.16
CA LEU A 210 -8.39 -9.05 11.14
C LEU A 210 -9.37 -9.52 12.21
N ASP A 211 -9.15 -10.68 12.82
CA ASP A 211 -10.04 -11.21 13.83
C ASP A 211 -9.39 -11.35 15.22
N GLY A 212 -8.10 -11.03 15.30
CA GLY A 212 -7.35 -10.93 16.55
C GLY A 212 -6.97 -12.28 17.15
N ASP A 213 -6.87 -13.31 16.32
CA ASP A 213 -6.46 -14.64 16.77
C ASP A 213 -4.93 -14.84 16.73
N GLY A 214 -4.22 -13.87 16.17
CA GLY A 214 -2.76 -13.77 16.15
C GLY A 214 -2.13 -14.32 14.89
N ASP A 215 -2.91 -14.79 13.91
CA ASP A 215 -2.44 -15.15 12.59
C ASP A 215 -2.89 -14.11 11.53
N LEU A 216 -2.22 -14.10 10.38
CA LEU A 216 -2.46 -13.06 9.38
C LEU A 216 -3.46 -13.52 8.32
N ASP A 217 -4.52 -12.75 8.13
CA ASP A 217 -5.48 -12.87 7.06
C ASP A 217 -5.03 -12.14 5.81
N LEU A 218 -5.52 -12.54 4.64
CA LEU A 218 -5.22 -11.89 3.37
C LEU A 218 -6.39 -11.00 2.91
N SER A 219 -6.15 -9.71 2.82
CA SER A 219 -7.04 -8.75 2.13
C SER A 219 -6.59 -8.58 0.67
N TRP A 220 -7.52 -8.74 -0.27
CA TRP A 220 -7.25 -8.75 -1.70
C TRP A 220 -8.21 -7.86 -2.47
N GLY A 221 -7.68 -6.83 -3.12
CA GLY A 221 -8.40 -6.04 -4.12
C GLY A 221 -8.10 -6.53 -5.53
N ASP A 222 -9.13 -6.95 -6.26
CA ASP A 222 -9.03 -7.47 -7.61
C ASP A 222 -9.56 -6.49 -8.66
N TYR A 223 -9.01 -6.53 -9.86
CA TYR A 223 -9.43 -5.67 -10.98
C TYR A 223 -10.93 -5.80 -11.32
N PHE A 224 -11.48 -7.01 -11.18
CA PHE A 224 -12.89 -7.33 -11.48
C PHE A 224 -13.79 -7.33 -10.24
N GLN A 225 -13.31 -6.88 -9.08
CA GLN A 225 -14.09 -6.80 -7.84
C GLN A 225 -14.24 -5.36 -7.39
N GLN A 226 -15.48 -4.94 -7.12
CA GLN A 226 -15.77 -3.60 -6.62
C GLN A 226 -15.49 -3.43 -5.12
N SER A 227 -15.49 -4.53 -4.38
CA SER A 227 -15.19 -4.57 -2.96
C SER A 227 -13.82 -5.19 -2.70
N LEU A 228 -13.56 -5.62 -1.47
CA LEU A 228 -12.41 -6.41 -1.09
C LEU A 228 -12.82 -7.87 -0.90
N TYR A 229 -11.94 -8.79 -1.29
CA TYR A 229 -11.95 -10.14 -0.75
C TYR A 229 -11.17 -10.16 0.55
N ILE A 230 -11.66 -10.93 1.53
CA ILE A 230 -10.85 -11.35 2.68
C ILE A 230 -10.77 -12.87 2.61
N ILE A 231 -9.57 -13.38 2.62
CA ILE A 231 -9.28 -14.81 2.73
C ILE A 231 -8.78 -15.03 4.14
N TRP A 232 -9.60 -15.71 4.95
CA TRP A 232 -9.37 -15.91 6.36
C TRP A 232 -8.36 -17.03 6.57
N ASN A 233 -7.40 -16.78 7.46
CA ASN A 233 -6.51 -17.79 7.99
C ASN A 233 -7.23 -18.52 9.14
N SER A 234 -7.19 -19.81 9.17
CA SER A 234 -7.73 -20.65 10.25
C SER A 234 -6.66 -21.58 10.83
N GLY A 235 -5.41 -21.29 10.48
CA GLY A 235 -4.25 -22.05 10.88
C GLY A 235 -3.64 -21.58 12.20
N THR A 236 -2.38 -21.23 12.15
CA THR A 236 -1.63 -20.59 13.23
C THR A 236 -0.61 -19.64 12.63
N PRO A 237 -0.02 -18.70 13.42
CA PRO A 237 1.01 -17.81 12.92
C PRO A 237 2.18 -18.51 12.21
N GLU A 238 2.55 -19.72 12.65
CA GLU A 238 3.66 -20.49 12.08
C GLU A 238 3.22 -21.45 10.96
N SER A 239 1.91 -21.61 10.75
CA SER A 239 1.38 -22.54 9.74
C SER A 239 0.02 -22.07 9.23
N PRO A 240 0.00 -21.13 8.30
CA PRO A 240 -1.23 -20.56 7.76
C PRO A 240 -2.08 -21.59 6.99
N GLU A 241 -3.40 -21.53 7.15
CA GLU A 241 -4.40 -22.32 6.41
C GLU A 241 -5.50 -21.39 5.89
N MET A 242 -5.38 -20.93 4.64
CA MET A 242 -6.31 -19.99 4.00
C MET A 242 -7.56 -20.70 3.46
N ASN A 243 -8.66 -20.72 4.22
CA ASN A 243 -9.81 -21.59 3.93
C ASN A 243 -11.11 -20.88 3.57
N GLU A 244 -11.45 -19.79 4.24
CA GLU A 244 -12.73 -19.09 4.04
C GLU A 244 -12.55 -17.82 3.24
N VAL A 245 -13.53 -17.46 2.42
CA VAL A 245 -13.49 -16.25 1.59
C VAL A 245 -14.72 -15.40 1.82
N THR A 246 -14.51 -14.19 2.29
CA THR A 246 -15.51 -13.12 2.27
C THR A 246 -15.32 -12.29 1.01
N THR A 247 -16.40 -12.05 0.26
CA THR A 247 -16.33 -11.41 -1.07
C THR A 247 -16.71 -9.94 -1.08
N GLN A 248 -17.14 -9.41 0.07
CA GLN A 248 -17.52 -8.00 0.26
C GLN A 248 -17.09 -7.56 1.66
N TYR A 249 -16.20 -6.57 1.73
CA TYR A 249 -15.68 -6.10 3.00
C TYR A 249 -15.59 -4.56 3.02
N PRO A 250 -15.82 -3.90 4.19
CA PRO A 250 -16.33 -4.45 5.46
C PRO A 250 -17.72 -5.08 5.31
N SER A 251 -18.03 -6.14 6.10
CA SER A 251 -19.27 -6.92 5.92
C SER A 251 -20.55 -6.13 6.18
N ASN A 252 -20.48 -5.11 7.04
CA ASN A 252 -21.60 -4.25 7.44
C ASN A 252 -21.80 -3.03 6.50
N ASP A 253 -20.74 -2.57 5.84
CA ASP A 253 -20.76 -1.43 4.92
C ASP A 253 -19.70 -1.60 3.83
N PRO A 254 -19.90 -2.53 2.88
CA PRO A 254 -18.88 -2.90 1.91
C PRO A 254 -18.46 -1.73 1.03
N ILE A 255 -17.14 -1.62 0.77
CA ILE A 255 -16.65 -0.70 -0.24
C ILE A 255 -17.25 -1.04 -1.60
N ILE A 256 -17.65 -0.02 -2.34
CA ILE A 256 -18.09 -0.13 -3.74
C ILE A 256 -17.31 0.89 -4.56
N SER A 257 -16.39 0.42 -5.37
CA SER A 257 -15.48 1.25 -6.16
C SER A 257 -15.43 0.82 -7.64
N ALA A 258 -14.48 1.39 -8.37
CA ALA A 258 -14.18 0.98 -9.75
C ALA A 258 -13.42 -0.35 -9.87
N GLY A 259 -12.94 -0.89 -8.77
CA GLY A 259 -12.16 -2.13 -8.69
C GLY A 259 -10.68 -1.89 -8.35
N GLN A 260 -9.91 -2.96 -8.20
CA GLN A 260 -8.52 -2.95 -7.77
C GLN A 260 -8.29 -2.04 -6.55
N ASN A 261 -8.97 -2.36 -5.48
CA ASN A 261 -8.86 -1.67 -4.20
C ASN A 261 -7.55 -2.05 -3.51
N MET A 262 -6.78 -1.08 -3.05
CA MET A 262 -5.59 -1.31 -2.25
C MET A 262 -5.92 -1.02 -0.78
N PRO A 263 -6.10 -2.04 0.07
CA PRO A 263 -6.32 -1.85 1.49
C PRO A 263 -5.01 -1.57 2.21
N THR A 264 -5.06 -0.68 3.20
CA THR A 264 -4.02 -0.48 4.20
C THR A 264 -4.67 -0.25 5.55
N PHE A 265 -3.98 -0.57 6.64
CA PHE A 265 -4.49 -0.48 7.99
C PHE A 265 -3.52 0.34 8.84
N ALA A 266 -4.05 1.21 9.70
CA ALA A 266 -3.26 2.05 10.57
C ALA A 266 -4.12 2.66 11.68
N ASP A 267 -3.61 2.73 12.90
CA ASP A 267 -4.19 3.52 13.99
C ASP A 267 -3.76 4.99 13.83
N LEU A 268 -4.65 5.81 13.25
CA LEU A 268 -4.36 7.25 13.04
C LEU A 268 -5.09 8.15 14.04
N ASP A 269 -5.95 7.62 14.89
CA ASP A 269 -6.60 8.42 15.94
C ASP A 269 -6.13 8.07 17.35
N GLY A 270 -5.18 7.14 17.47
CA GLY A 270 -4.49 6.77 18.70
C GLY A 270 -5.37 6.05 19.69
N ASP A 271 -6.45 5.39 19.25
CA ASP A 271 -7.34 4.63 20.13
C ASP A 271 -6.84 3.18 20.34
N GLY A 272 -5.82 2.76 19.61
CA GLY A 272 -5.16 1.46 19.72
C GLY A 272 -5.73 0.40 18.78
N ASP A 273 -6.67 0.78 17.93
CA ASP A 273 -7.33 -0.11 16.98
C ASP A 273 -7.08 0.37 15.54
N ASP A 274 -6.57 -0.50 14.68
CA ASP A 274 -6.30 -0.13 13.30
C ASP A 274 -7.58 0.23 12.53
N ASP A 275 -7.55 1.37 11.86
CA ASP A 275 -8.55 1.84 10.92
C ASP A 275 -8.28 1.28 9.51
N LEU A 276 -9.31 1.22 8.66
CA LEU A 276 -9.16 0.76 7.28
C LEU A 276 -9.11 1.96 6.31
N PHE A 277 -8.04 2.03 5.56
CA PHE A 277 -7.87 2.93 4.43
C PHE A 277 -7.86 2.13 3.13
N VAL A 278 -8.58 2.61 2.11
CA VAL A 278 -8.61 1.95 0.81
C VAL A 278 -8.42 2.96 -0.30
N THR A 279 -7.35 2.80 -1.06
CA THR A 279 -7.15 3.56 -2.29
C THR A 279 -7.59 2.76 -3.50
N VAL A 280 -8.16 3.45 -4.52
CA VAL A 280 -8.72 2.81 -5.71
C VAL A 280 -7.76 2.99 -6.88
N LEU A 281 -7.25 1.88 -7.40
CA LEU A 281 -6.27 1.89 -8.49
C LEU A 281 -6.91 1.85 -9.88
N SER A 282 -8.24 1.85 -9.96
CA SER A 282 -9.09 1.64 -11.12
C SER A 282 -9.19 0.17 -11.56
N GLY A 283 -10.34 -0.23 -12.08
CA GLY A 283 -10.62 -1.62 -12.42
C GLY A 283 -11.60 -1.77 -13.56
N ALA A 284 -12.22 -2.93 -13.65
CA ALA A 284 -13.15 -3.29 -14.71
C ALA A 284 -14.42 -2.38 -14.75
N TYR A 285 -14.72 -1.71 -13.64
CA TYR A 285 -15.90 -0.84 -13.53
C TYR A 285 -15.59 0.64 -13.82
N GLY A 286 -14.37 0.94 -14.25
CA GLY A 286 -13.98 2.26 -14.72
C GLY A 286 -12.70 2.82 -14.10
N ASN A 287 -12.48 4.11 -14.34
CA ASN A 287 -11.38 4.87 -13.75
C ASN A 287 -11.95 5.81 -12.69
N GLN A 288 -11.60 5.58 -11.43
CA GLN A 288 -12.02 6.43 -10.32
C GLN A 288 -10.88 7.40 -9.98
N LEU A 289 -10.91 8.56 -10.63
CA LEU A 289 -9.86 9.58 -10.50
C LEU A 289 -10.12 10.60 -9.40
N VAL A 290 -11.31 10.57 -8.82
CA VAL A 290 -11.72 11.41 -7.70
C VAL A 290 -12.45 10.55 -6.67
N ASN A 291 -12.47 10.96 -5.42
CA ASN A 291 -13.09 10.19 -4.33
C ASN A 291 -12.55 8.74 -4.31
N ASN A 292 -11.26 8.59 -4.41
CA ASN A 292 -10.55 7.32 -4.56
C ASN A 292 -9.64 7.00 -3.37
N PHE A 293 -9.84 7.68 -2.24
CA PHE A 293 -9.14 7.44 -0.99
C PHE A 293 -10.18 7.32 0.14
N TYR A 294 -10.63 6.09 0.39
CA TYR A 294 -11.64 5.76 1.39
C TYR A 294 -11.02 5.64 2.76
N TYR A 295 -11.79 6.09 3.76
CA TYR A 295 -11.50 5.91 5.17
C TYR A 295 -12.70 5.31 5.87
N TYR A 296 -12.46 4.24 6.62
CA TYR A 296 -13.40 3.59 7.50
C TYR A 296 -12.80 3.55 8.90
N LYS A 297 -13.47 4.22 9.85
CA LYS A 297 -13.06 4.16 11.25
C LYS A 297 -13.44 2.81 11.85
N ASN A 298 -12.52 2.19 12.58
CA ASN A 298 -12.80 1.04 13.41
C ASN A 298 -13.46 1.51 14.72
N ASN A 299 -14.72 1.14 14.95
CA ASN A 299 -15.44 1.40 16.19
C ASN A 299 -15.52 0.14 17.07
N GLY A 300 -14.72 -0.86 16.74
CA GLY A 300 -14.63 -2.13 17.44
C GLY A 300 -13.34 -2.24 18.23
N SER A 301 -12.55 -3.24 17.86
CA SER A 301 -11.18 -3.48 18.34
C SER A 301 -10.41 -4.23 17.26
N ASN A 302 -9.08 -4.33 17.33
CA ASN A 302 -8.29 -5.13 16.40
C ASN A 302 -8.74 -6.59 16.33
N SER A 303 -9.21 -7.16 17.45
CA SER A 303 -9.73 -8.53 17.51
C SER A 303 -11.21 -8.69 17.12
N ALA A 304 -11.93 -7.61 16.88
CA ALA A 304 -13.32 -7.62 16.43
C ALA A 304 -13.65 -6.29 15.75
N PRO A 305 -13.10 -6.03 14.56
CA PRO A 305 -13.23 -4.75 13.91
C PRO A 305 -14.66 -4.48 13.46
N ASN A 306 -15.08 -3.24 13.64
CA ASN A 306 -16.37 -2.74 13.20
C ASN A 306 -16.18 -1.45 12.41
N PHE A 307 -15.75 -1.62 11.18
CA PHE A 307 -15.44 -0.53 10.27
C PHE A 307 -16.70 0.24 9.86
N ALA A 308 -16.68 1.54 10.02
CA ALA A 308 -17.74 2.45 9.64
C ALA A 308 -17.21 3.49 8.66
N TYR A 309 -17.82 3.54 7.46
CA TYR A 309 -17.45 4.51 6.44
C TYR A 309 -17.50 5.94 6.97
N GLN A 310 -16.44 6.70 6.71
CA GLN A 310 -16.32 8.12 7.04
C GLN A 310 -16.32 9.00 5.78
N THR A 311 -15.42 8.69 4.83
CA THR A 311 -15.27 9.46 3.60
C THR A 311 -14.62 8.61 2.51
N ASN A 312 -14.78 9.02 1.25
CA ASN A 312 -14.01 8.51 0.11
C ASN A 312 -13.03 9.56 -0.45
N ASN A 313 -12.82 10.63 0.28
CA ASN A 313 -11.89 11.70 -0.05
C ASN A 313 -11.14 12.08 1.24
N TYR A 314 -10.26 11.18 1.72
CA TYR A 314 -9.57 11.32 3.00
C TYR A 314 -8.76 12.61 3.06
N PHE A 315 -8.03 12.96 1.98
CA PHE A 315 -7.44 14.28 1.84
C PHE A 315 -8.23 15.12 0.84
N SER A 316 -8.77 16.23 1.28
CA SER A 316 -9.36 17.20 0.39
C SER A 316 -8.27 18.01 -0.30
N THR A 317 -8.18 17.86 -1.62
CA THR A 317 -7.15 18.46 -2.46
C THR A 317 -7.75 19.29 -3.58
N LEU A 318 -6.98 20.19 -4.17
CA LEU A 318 -7.39 20.87 -5.40
C LEU A 318 -7.01 20.02 -6.62
N ASP A 319 -7.97 19.24 -7.10
CA ASP A 319 -7.83 18.53 -8.36
C ASP A 319 -8.42 19.37 -9.51
N ILE A 320 -7.54 19.91 -10.34
CA ILE A 320 -7.90 20.73 -11.51
C ILE A 320 -7.61 20.01 -12.83
N PHE A 321 -7.47 18.68 -12.78
CA PHE A 321 -7.12 17.83 -13.91
C PHE A 321 -5.75 18.20 -14.56
N SER A 322 -5.39 17.50 -15.63
CA SER A 322 -4.14 17.74 -16.35
C SER A 322 -4.18 19.06 -17.16
N ASN A 323 -2.99 19.65 -17.37
CA ASN A 323 -2.74 20.86 -18.18
C ASN A 323 -3.29 22.18 -17.58
N SER A 324 -3.46 22.26 -16.29
CA SER A 324 -3.76 23.52 -15.62
C SER A 324 -2.52 24.41 -15.58
N SER A 325 -2.73 25.71 -15.77
CA SER A 325 -1.69 26.75 -15.65
C SER A 325 -2.19 27.79 -14.67
N PRO A 326 -1.89 27.65 -13.36
CA PRO A 326 -2.29 28.65 -12.38
C PRO A 326 -1.56 29.95 -12.64
N ASP A 327 -2.27 31.07 -12.52
CA ASP A 327 -1.69 32.42 -12.55
C ASP A 327 -1.99 33.10 -11.21
N LEU A 328 -0.97 33.72 -10.63
CA LEU A 328 -1.10 34.53 -9.41
C LEU A 328 -1.25 35.98 -9.84
N VAL A 329 -2.40 36.59 -9.55
CA VAL A 329 -2.70 38.00 -9.87
C VAL A 329 -2.51 38.87 -8.63
#